data_8aaa2807d585825b4a0dff4be74eb823
#
_entry.id   8aaa2807d585825b4a0dff4be74eb823
#
_cell.length_a   1.000
_cell.length_b   1.000
_cell.length_c   1.000
_cell.angle_alpha   90.00
_cell.angle_beta   90.00
_cell.angle_gamma   90.00
#
_symmetry.space_group_name_H-M   'P 1'
#
loop_
_entity.id
_entity.type
_entity.pdbx_description
1 polymer ?
#
loop_
_entity_poly.entity_id
_entity_poly.type
_entity_poly.pdbx_seq_one_letter_code
_entity_poly.pdbx_strand_id
1 'polypeptide(L)'
;MKTTKSQSKKNTESGLLVSPVELAEKTETKAAETTTAPAQVVETPEAEPAKRILPYVNYAERDANRSLCTADVLDHLRRWYPEAHAIAEIVGKWVWLTFPTPPPELLRAGLSQIGFHWNNHRKCWQHPCGQFKTEGSGQDPREKYGSR
;
A
#
# COMPACT_ATOMS: atom_id res chain seq x y z
N MET A 1 25.92 -39.05 -27.39
CA MET A 1 27.01 -38.26 -28.02
C MET A 1 26.39 -36.99 -28.55
N LYS A 2 26.62 -35.88 -27.94
CA LYS A 2 27.13 -34.59 -28.42
C LYS A 2 26.87 -33.54 -27.35
N THR A 3 27.93 -33.26 -26.63
CA THR A 3 28.19 -32.10 -25.82
C THR A 3 28.33 -30.86 -26.71
N THR A 4 27.72 -29.75 -26.31
CA THR A 4 28.24 -28.43 -26.72
C THR A 4 28.19 -27.48 -25.52
N LYS A 5 29.37 -27.12 -25.16
CA LYS A 5 29.93 -26.15 -24.25
C LYS A 5 30.03 -24.81 -24.99
N SER A 6 29.61 -23.68 -24.38
CA SER A 6 30.12 -22.35 -24.73
C SER A 6 29.64 -21.38 -23.66
N GLN A 7 30.43 -20.89 -22.87
CA GLN A 7 31.46 -19.84 -22.82
C GLN A 7 30.91 -18.52 -22.26
N SER A 8 31.47 -18.27 -21.10
CA SER A 8 31.64 -17.03 -20.35
C SER A 8 32.04 -15.83 -21.25
N LYS A 9 31.44 -14.67 -20.97
CA LYS A 9 32.09 -13.39 -21.20
C LYS A 9 31.96 -12.51 -19.97
N LYS A 10 33.05 -12.39 -19.25
CA LYS A 10 33.42 -11.26 -18.41
C LYS A 10 33.45 -10.01 -19.25
N ASN A 11 32.92 -8.92 -18.77
CA ASN A 11 33.45 -7.61 -19.08
C ASN A 11 33.58 -6.81 -17.79
N THR A 12 34.82 -6.46 -17.58
CA THR A 12 35.45 -5.72 -16.52
C THR A 12 35.57 -4.24 -16.94
N GLU A 13 35.60 -3.38 -15.91
CA GLU A 13 36.17 -2.02 -15.85
C GLU A 13 35.39 -0.88 -16.53
N SER A 14 35.29 0.27 -15.99
CA SER A 14 36.13 1.19 -15.22
C SER A 14 35.23 2.39 -14.87
N GLY A 15 35.15 2.90 -13.70
CA GLY A 15 36.05 3.82 -13.07
C GLY A 15 35.60 5.27 -13.20
N LEU A 16 35.46 5.97 -12.10
CA LEU A 16 35.74 7.38 -11.74
C LEU A 16 34.67 7.89 -10.77
N LEU A 17 34.95 7.86 -9.51
CA LEU A 17 35.50 8.86 -8.60
C LEU A 17 35.23 10.32 -9.01
N VAL A 18 34.32 10.97 -8.32
CA VAL A 18 34.47 12.36 -7.87
C VAL A 18 33.79 12.55 -6.53
N SER A 19 34.56 12.81 -5.51
CA SER A 19 34.18 13.30 -4.18
C SER A 19 34.30 14.84 -4.16
N PRO A 20 34.22 15.50 -3.01
CA PRO A 20 33.11 16.30 -2.52
C PRO A 20 33.45 17.81 -2.57
N VAL A 21 32.49 18.65 -2.41
CA VAL A 21 32.74 20.06 -2.05
C VAL A 21 31.87 20.40 -0.85
N GLU A 22 32.54 20.41 0.24
CA GLU A 22 32.28 21.14 1.46
C GLU A 22 32.41 22.66 1.17
N LEU A 23 31.48 23.46 1.60
CA LEU A 23 31.78 24.79 2.14
C LEU A 23 30.66 25.30 3.06
N ALA A 24 31.06 25.46 4.29
CA ALA A 24 30.39 26.20 5.36
C ALA A 24 30.53 27.71 5.12
N GLU A 25 29.56 28.49 5.59
CA GLU A 25 29.73 29.78 6.29
C GLU A 25 28.34 30.31 6.66
N LYS A 26 27.92 30.30 7.85
CA LYS A 26 28.11 31.17 9.00
C LYS A 26 28.02 32.67 8.68
N THR A 27 26.89 33.32 9.02
CA THR A 27 26.89 34.66 9.59
C THR A 27 25.70 34.87 10.52
N GLU A 28 26.08 35.37 11.67
CA GLU A 28 25.29 35.80 12.80
C GLU A 28 24.63 37.20 12.62
N THR A 29 23.63 37.40 13.48
CA THR A 29 23.26 38.63 14.21
C THR A 29 22.44 39.71 13.47
N LYS A 30 21.25 40.05 13.97
CA LYS A 30 21.06 41.15 14.90
C LYS A 30 19.59 41.35 15.28
N ALA A 31 19.37 41.51 16.54
CA ALA A 31 18.12 41.92 17.17
C ALA A 31 17.82 43.40 16.97
N ALA A 32 16.55 43.73 17.02
CA ALA A 32 15.86 44.93 17.54
C ALA A 32 14.58 45.15 16.73
N GLU A 33 13.45 45.47 17.17
CA GLU A 33 12.82 46.09 18.30
C GLU A 33 11.34 46.31 17.91
N THR A 34 10.47 45.96 18.79
CA THR A 34 9.13 46.48 19.09
C THR A 34 8.50 47.50 18.14
N THR A 35 7.33 47.18 17.58
CA THR A 35 6.24 48.13 17.45
C THR A 35 4.89 47.40 17.50
N THR A 36 4.20 47.62 18.58
CA THR A 36 2.81 47.28 18.86
C THR A 36 1.90 48.06 17.89
N ALA A 37 1.07 47.37 17.13
CA ALA A 37 -0.10 47.95 16.49
C ALA A 37 -1.24 46.92 16.41
N PRO A 38 -2.51 47.31 16.46
CA PRO A 38 -3.59 46.54 17.04
C PRO A 38 -4.11 45.45 16.11
N ALA A 39 -4.55 44.36 16.74
CA ALA A 39 -5.22 43.22 16.15
C ALA A 39 -6.41 43.66 15.27
N GLN A 40 -6.27 43.56 13.96
CA GLN A 40 -7.40 43.36 13.09
C GLN A 40 -7.69 41.86 13.09
N VAL A 41 -8.82 41.47 13.69
CA VAL A 41 -9.44 40.20 13.55
C VAL A 41 -9.85 40.06 12.10
N VAL A 42 -8.99 39.47 11.29
CA VAL A 42 -9.37 38.99 9.97
C VAL A 42 -10.20 37.75 10.22
N GLU A 43 -11.51 37.89 10.19
CA GLU A 43 -12.42 36.78 10.03
C GLU A 43 -11.97 36.00 8.79
N THR A 44 -11.27 34.87 9.02
CA THR A 44 -10.99 33.91 7.98
C THR A 44 -12.35 33.35 7.57
N PRO A 45 -12.79 33.49 6.31
CA PRO A 45 -14.02 32.85 5.87
C PRO A 45 -13.87 31.35 6.12
N GLU A 46 -14.76 30.81 6.93
CA GLU A 46 -14.90 29.38 7.20
C GLU A 46 -15.00 28.67 5.85
N ALA A 47 -13.86 28.07 5.44
CA ALA A 47 -13.78 27.34 4.19
C ALA A 47 -14.76 26.17 4.31
N GLU A 48 -15.81 26.20 3.50
CA GLU A 48 -16.75 25.08 3.37
C GLU A 48 -15.94 23.78 3.21
N PRO A 49 -16.29 22.71 3.94
CA PRO A 49 -15.55 21.46 3.89
C PRO A 49 -15.57 20.96 2.44
N ALA A 50 -14.40 20.99 1.81
CA ALA A 50 -14.23 20.50 0.44
C ALA A 50 -14.88 19.12 0.34
N LYS A 51 -15.83 18.95 -0.56
CA LYS A 51 -16.51 17.68 -0.80
C LYS A 51 -15.45 16.61 -1.03
N ARG A 52 -15.36 15.64 -0.13
CA ARG A 52 -14.43 14.52 -0.26
C ARG A 52 -14.75 13.77 -1.54
N ILE A 53 -13.87 13.87 -2.52
CA ILE A 53 -13.94 13.07 -3.74
C ILE A 53 -13.42 11.69 -3.34
N LEU A 54 -14.36 10.75 -3.13
CA LEU A 54 -14.01 9.36 -2.86
C LEU A 54 -13.36 8.75 -4.10
N PRO A 55 -12.28 7.96 -3.95
CA PRO A 55 -11.69 7.26 -5.07
C PRO A 55 -12.73 6.36 -5.74
N TYR A 56 -12.82 6.43 -7.06
CA TYR A 56 -13.72 5.61 -7.84
C TYR A 56 -13.26 4.15 -7.87
N VAL A 57 -14.20 3.23 -7.66
CA VAL A 57 -13.96 1.78 -7.79
C VAL A 57 -14.79 1.26 -8.97
N ASN A 58 -14.13 0.64 -9.93
CA ASN A 58 -14.80 -0.05 -11.05
C ASN A 58 -15.30 -1.41 -10.56
N TYR A 59 -16.59 -1.55 -10.38
CA TYR A 59 -17.18 -2.78 -9.82
C TYR A 59 -17.08 -3.98 -10.79
N ALA A 60 -17.15 -3.77 -12.11
CA ALA A 60 -17.03 -4.86 -13.08
C ALA A 60 -15.62 -5.48 -13.05
N GLU A 61 -14.60 -4.64 -13.01
CA GLU A 61 -13.20 -5.06 -12.88
C GLU A 61 -12.94 -5.70 -11.51
N ARG A 62 -13.50 -5.13 -10.44
CA ARG A 62 -13.43 -5.72 -9.10
C ARG A 62 -13.98 -7.13 -9.06
N ASP A 63 -15.14 -7.39 -9.69
CA ASP A 63 -15.75 -8.71 -9.71
C ASP A 63 -14.92 -9.70 -10.51
N ALA A 64 -14.31 -9.28 -11.63
CA ALA A 64 -13.36 -10.08 -12.38
C ALA A 64 -12.12 -10.43 -11.53
N ASN A 65 -11.56 -9.44 -10.83
CA ASN A 65 -10.39 -9.60 -9.96
C ASN A 65 -10.64 -10.58 -8.81
N ARG A 66 -11.86 -10.68 -8.30
CA ARG A 66 -12.22 -11.64 -7.24
C ARG A 66 -12.03 -13.10 -7.64
N SER A 67 -11.95 -13.38 -8.94
CA SER A 67 -11.68 -14.71 -9.49
C SER A 67 -10.20 -15.05 -9.60
N LEU A 68 -9.31 -14.10 -9.38
CA LEU A 68 -7.86 -14.32 -9.40
C LEU A 68 -7.44 -15.42 -8.43
N CYS A 69 -6.38 -16.17 -8.77
CA CYS A 69 -5.84 -17.16 -7.87
C CYS A 69 -5.01 -16.50 -6.74
N THR A 70 -4.74 -17.24 -5.67
CA THR A 70 -3.98 -16.74 -4.51
C THR A 70 -2.61 -16.20 -4.90
N ALA A 71 -1.92 -16.84 -5.84
CA ALA A 71 -0.59 -16.41 -6.30
C ALA A 71 -0.66 -15.06 -7.02
N ASP A 72 -1.63 -14.90 -7.92
CA ASP A 72 -1.83 -13.64 -8.67
C ASP A 72 -2.18 -12.48 -7.75
N VAL A 73 -3.01 -12.72 -6.73
CA VAL A 73 -3.36 -11.71 -5.72
C VAL A 73 -2.13 -11.28 -4.91
N LEU A 74 -1.30 -12.23 -4.49
CA LEU A 74 -0.07 -11.91 -3.75
C LEU A 74 0.94 -11.16 -4.62
N ASP A 75 1.09 -11.53 -5.90
CA ASP A 75 1.95 -10.81 -6.83
C ASP A 75 1.46 -9.38 -7.08
N HIS A 76 0.14 -9.20 -7.17
CA HIS A 76 -0.48 -7.89 -7.30
C HIS A 76 -0.22 -7.03 -6.06
N LEU A 77 -0.41 -7.58 -4.85
CA LEU A 77 -0.11 -6.89 -3.60
C LEU A 77 1.37 -6.53 -3.51
N ARG A 78 2.27 -7.46 -3.82
CA ARG A 78 3.72 -7.23 -3.79
C ARG A 78 4.13 -6.07 -4.69
N ARG A 79 3.53 -5.98 -5.88
CA ARG A 79 3.88 -4.98 -6.89
C ARG A 79 3.34 -3.60 -6.56
N TRP A 80 2.11 -3.50 -6.08
CA TRP A 80 1.39 -2.24 -5.96
C TRP A 80 1.16 -1.79 -4.51
N TYR A 81 1.13 -2.73 -3.58
CA TYR A 81 0.83 -2.50 -2.16
C TYR A 81 1.75 -3.32 -1.26
N PRO A 82 3.06 -3.06 -1.26
CA PRO A 82 4.05 -3.86 -0.51
C PRO A 82 3.76 -3.91 0.99
N GLU A 83 3.21 -2.83 1.56
CA GLU A 83 2.80 -2.79 2.98
C GLU A 83 1.67 -3.79 3.27
N ALA A 84 0.68 -3.87 2.38
CA ALA A 84 -0.40 -4.84 2.51
C ALA A 84 0.09 -6.27 2.26
N HIS A 85 1.05 -6.46 1.34
CA HIS A 85 1.68 -7.75 1.11
C HIS A 85 2.42 -8.26 2.35
N ALA A 86 3.10 -7.38 3.10
CA ALA A 86 3.87 -7.76 4.30
C ALA A 86 2.99 -8.32 5.44
N ILE A 87 1.70 -7.96 5.47
CA ILE A 87 0.73 -8.44 6.46
C ILE A 87 -0.27 -9.45 5.89
N ALA A 88 -0.01 -9.96 4.67
CA ALA A 88 -0.90 -10.90 4.02
C ALA A 88 -0.79 -12.28 4.64
N GLU A 89 -1.92 -12.81 5.08
CA GLU A 89 -2.07 -14.19 5.56
C GLU A 89 -2.84 -15.02 4.53
N ILE A 90 -2.36 -16.24 4.28
CA ILE A 90 -3.09 -17.20 3.45
C ILE A 90 -3.89 -18.12 4.37
N VAL A 91 -5.21 -18.04 4.32
CA VAL A 91 -6.12 -18.86 5.10
C VAL A 91 -6.86 -19.80 4.16
N GLY A 92 -6.38 -21.03 4.06
CA GLY A 92 -6.80 -21.98 3.04
C GLY A 92 -6.39 -21.52 1.65
N LYS A 93 -7.37 -21.04 0.86
CA LYS A 93 -7.15 -20.44 -0.48
C LYS A 93 -7.40 -18.92 -0.50
N TRP A 94 -7.86 -18.35 0.60
CA TRP A 94 -8.18 -16.95 0.73
C TRP A 94 -6.96 -16.15 1.16
N VAL A 95 -6.88 -14.89 0.75
CA VAL A 95 -5.89 -13.95 1.25
C VAL A 95 -6.59 -12.98 2.22
N TRP A 96 -6.04 -12.85 3.42
CA TRP A 96 -6.54 -11.99 4.47
C TRP A 96 -5.50 -10.94 4.85
N LEU A 97 -5.97 -9.72 5.13
CA LEU A 97 -5.13 -8.60 5.56
C LEU A 97 -5.71 -8.04 6.85
N THR A 98 -4.92 -8.08 7.92
CA THR A 98 -5.30 -7.53 9.21
C THR A 98 -4.43 -6.31 9.51
N PHE A 99 -5.01 -5.11 9.35
CA PHE A 99 -4.32 -3.87 9.64
C PHE A 99 -4.49 -3.50 11.12
N PRO A 100 -3.42 -3.09 11.83
CA PRO A 100 -3.50 -2.65 13.22
C PRO A 100 -4.30 -1.35 13.37
N THR A 101 -4.25 -0.48 12.35
CA THR A 101 -5.02 0.76 12.25
C THR A 101 -5.78 0.78 10.92
N PRO A 102 -6.93 1.49 10.84
CA PRO A 102 -7.65 1.60 9.58
C PRO A 102 -6.77 2.16 8.47
N PRO A 103 -6.62 1.46 7.34
CA PRO A 103 -5.76 1.92 6.25
C PRO A 103 -6.30 3.19 5.60
N PRO A 104 -5.43 4.00 4.97
CA PRO A 104 -5.82 5.22 4.25
C PRO A 104 -6.88 4.94 3.19
N GLU A 105 -7.65 5.96 2.85
CA GLU A 105 -8.78 5.83 1.92
C GLU A 105 -8.37 5.35 0.53
N LEU A 106 -7.25 5.84 0.01
CA LEU A 106 -6.68 5.41 -1.26
C LEU A 106 -6.32 3.91 -1.24
N LEU A 107 -5.71 3.43 -0.15
CA LEU A 107 -5.39 2.02 0.00
C LEU A 107 -6.66 1.17 0.07
N ARG A 108 -7.67 1.62 0.81
CA ARG A 108 -8.98 0.92 0.88
C ARG A 108 -9.65 0.81 -0.49
N ALA A 109 -9.61 1.88 -1.28
CA ALA A 109 -10.15 1.88 -2.65
C ALA A 109 -9.35 0.93 -3.55
N GLY A 110 -8.02 0.96 -3.49
CA GLY A 110 -7.15 0.06 -4.23
C GLY A 110 -7.38 -1.41 -3.87
N LEU A 111 -7.46 -1.74 -2.58
CA LEU A 111 -7.80 -3.09 -2.13
C LEU A 111 -9.20 -3.52 -2.64
N SER A 112 -10.17 -2.62 -2.58
CA SER A 112 -11.51 -2.89 -3.13
C SER A 112 -11.45 -3.15 -4.62
N GLN A 113 -10.63 -2.42 -5.38
CA GLN A 113 -10.45 -2.58 -6.82
C GLN A 113 -9.86 -3.95 -7.17
N ILE A 114 -8.91 -4.45 -6.39
CA ILE A 114 -8.34 -5.81 -6.55
C ILE A 114 -9.35 -6.91 -6.22
N GLY A 115 -10.44 -6.61 -5.51
CA GLY A 115 -11.46 -7.57 -5.16
C GLY A 115 -11.56 -7.90 -3.68
N PHE A 116 -10.77 -7.26 -2.83
CA PHE A 116 -10.92 -7.41 -1.39
C PHE A 116 -12.24 -6.82 -0.90
N HIS A 117 -12.75 -7.37 0.17
CA HIS A 117 -13.89 -6.84 0.93
C HIS A 117 -13.59 -6.82 2.42
N TRP A 118 -14.15 -5.85 3.11
CA TRP A 118 -14.04 -5.76 4.56
C TRP A 118 -15.03 -6.71 5.25
N ASN A 119 -14.54 -7.52 6.17
CA ASN A 119 -15.36 -8.38 7.01
C ASN A 119 -15.49 -7.76 8.41
N ASN A 120 -16.68 -7.26 8.73
CA ASN A 120 -16.95 -6.61 10.01
C ASN A 120 -16.83 -7.55 11.21
N HIS A 121 -17.16 -8.82 11.04
CA HIS A 121 -17.11 -9.81 12.11
C HIS A 121 -15.66 -10.17 12.46
N ARG A 122 -14.83 -10.38 11.44
CA ARG A 122 -13.42 -10.78 11.60
C ARG A 122 -12.43 -9.61 11.65
N LYS A 123 -12.92 -8.38 11.42
CA LYS A 123 -12.10 -7.16 11.41
C LYS A 123 -10.88 -7.24 10.50
N CYS A 124 -11.04 -7.83 9.35
CA CYS A 124 -9.98 -7.98 8.34
C CYS A 124 -10.53 -7.82 6.92
N TRP A 125 -9.64 -7.48 5.99
CA TRP A 125 -9.92 -7.50 4.57
C TRP A 125 -9.70 -8.91 4.03
N GLN A 126 -10.61 -9.37 3.18
CA GLN A 126 -10.61 -10.74 2.66
C GLN A 126 -10.74 -10.74 1.16
N HIS A 127 -9.90 -11.55 0.49
CA HIS A 127 -9.99 -11.83 -0.94
C HIS A 127 -10.37 -13.29 -1.15
N PRO A 128 -11.43 -13.59 -1.91
CA PRO A 128 -11.97 -14.95 -2.05
C PRO A 128 -11.10 -15.87 -2.92
N CYS A 129 -10.22 -15.32 -3.77
CA CYS A 129 -9.35 -16.07 -4.69
C CYS A 129 -10.12 -17.13 -5.49
N GLY A 130 -11.25 -16.73 -6.11
CA GLY A 130 -12.13 -17.60 -6.87
C GLY A 130 -12.95 -18.60 -6.04
N GLN A 131 -12.86 -18.55 -4.70
CA GLN A 131 -13.63 -19.44 -3.82
C GLN A 131 -14.88 -18.74 -3.30
N PHE A 132 -15.94 -18.79 -4.07
CA PHE A 132 -17.25 -18.26 -3.65
C PHE A 132 -18.03 -19.35 -2.94
N LYS A 133 -18.28 -19.18 -1.65
CA LYS A 133 -19.21 -20.01 -0.89
C LYS A 133 -20.52 -19.26 -0.70
N THR A 134 -21.62 -19.92 -1.04
CA THR A 134 -22.96 -19.37 -0.86
C THR A 134 -23.37 -19.40 0.63
N GLU A 135 -22.84 -20.35 1.38
CA GLU A 135 -23.13 -20.51 2.80
C GLU A 135 -21.93 -20.05 3.65
N GLY A 136 -22.18 -19.05 4.50
CA GLY A 136 -21.20 -18.60 5.48
C GLY A 136 -21.02 -19.63 6.60
N SER A 137 -19.80 -20.10 6.82
CA SER A 137 -19.48 -20.87 8.02
C SER A 137 -19.30 -19.89 9.20
N GLY A 138 -20.02 -20.10 10.30
CA GLY A 138 -19.82 -19.34 11.54
C GLY A 138 -18.46 -19.59 12.22
N GLN A 139 -17.79 -20.71 11.86
CA GLN A 139 -16.48 -21.05 12.41
C GLN A 139 -15.36 -20.23 11.72
N ASP A 140 -14.30 -19.93 12.48
CA ASP A 140 -13.15 -19.25 11.92
C ASP A 140 -12.37 -20.22 11.00
N PRO A 141 -12.18 -19.89 9.71
CA PRO A 141 -11.42 -20.75 8.81
C PRO A 141 -9.96 -20.95 9.22
N ARG A 142 -9.38 -20.06 10.05
CA ARG A 142 -8.02 -20.22 10.60
C ARG A 142 -7.89 -21.46 11.46
N GLU A 143 -8.93 -21.82 12.23
CA GLU A 143 -8.97 -23.04 13.04
C GLU A 143 -8.92 -24.29 12.18
N LYS A 144 -9.57 -24.25 11.02
CA LYS A 144 -9.68 -25.38 10.11
C LYS A 144 -8.48 -25.55 9.18
N TYR A 145 -7.98 -24.43 8.64
CA TYR A 145 -6.97 -24.46 7.56
C TYR A 145 -5.59 -24.00 8.02
N GLY A 146 -5.48 -23.41 9.22
CA GLY A 146 -4.31 -22.67 9.63
C GLY A 146 -4.10 -21.39 8.84
N SER A 147 -3.11 -20.59 9.25
CA SER A 147 -2.65 -19.41 8.50
C SER A 147 -1.17 -19.56 8.18
N ARG A 148 -0.74 -19.02 7.03
CA ARG A 148 0.66 -18.97 6.55
C ARG A 148 0.93 -17.71 5.75
#